data_c30a934e7311076ee199cfcea142f456
#
_entry.id   c30a934e7311076ee199cfcea142f456
#
_cell.length_a   1.000
_cell.length_b   1.000
_cell.length_c   1.000
_cell.angle_alpha   90.00
_cell.angle_beta   90.00
_cell.angle_gamma   90.00
#
_symmetry.space_group_name_H-M   'P 1'
#
loop_
_entity.id
_entity.type
_entity.pdbx_description
1 polymer ?
#
loop_
_entity_poly.entity_id
_entity_poly.type
_entity_poly.pdbx_seq_one_letter_code
_entity_poly.pdbx_strand_id
1 'polypeptide(L)'
;MQSQTSSLISEWDVYEMMVAHTPVLLEEFVDLLKPVAGERVFDGTFGAGGHATAIAARLGKRGALIASDRDSSVADYFRDFARRAPCRSELYHGDFDQVLAEQPDASFDIVYIDLGVSSMQLDRRERGFSYSYDAPLDMRMNVEQEVTAADLVNTLSADELTDIFRRYGEERYAVAIARRLVWQRERTPLTTTGELVDVIKRAIPTPARFGAGNPARRVFQALRIVVNNELESLARGLEQAYRVLRPGGRLAAISFHSLEDRMVKEFFKGHAAGCICPPGFPKCVCGHEPTLRVLTRRPVTARAREVEANPRSKASKLRVAVKLGD
;
A
#
# COMPACT_ATOMS: atom_id res chain seq x y z
N MET A 1 14.71 -50.53 8.71
CA MET A 1 15.38 -49.29 8.26
C MET A 1 14.53 -48.68 7.15
N GLN A 2 13.65 -47.77 7.49
CA GLN A 2 12.89 -47.00 6.52
C GLN A 2 13.39 -45.54 6.59
N SER A 3 13.98 -45.11 5.49
CA SER A 3 14.52 -43.77 5.33
C SER A 3 13.37 -42.77 5.25
N GLN A 4 13.29 -41.88 6.23
CA GLN A 4 12.46 -40.68 6.15
C GLN A 4 13.13 -39.71 5.16
N THR A 5 12.61 -39.60 3.94
CA THR A 5 12.90 -38.52 3.03
C THR A 5 12.08 -37.30 3.46
N SER A 6 12.72 -36.38 4.20
CA SER A 6 12.20 -35.04 4.37
C SER A 6 12.26 -34.34 3.00
N SER A 7 11.12 -34.10 2.39
CA SER A 7 11.01 -33.26 1.20
C SER A 7 11.35 -31.82 1.57
N LEU A 8 12.60 -31.43 1.39
CA LEU A 8 13.03 -30.05 1.29
C LEU A 8 12.35 -29.50 0.03
N ILE A 9 11.50 -28.50 0.20
CA ILE A 9 10.97 -27.71 -0.91
C ILE A 9 12.19 -27.18 -1.66
N SER A 10 12.33 -27.52 -2.93
CA SER A 10 13.50 -27.13 -3.71
C SER A 10 13.47 -25.61 -3.94
N GLU A 11 14.64 -24.99 -4.03
CA GLU A 11 14.75 -23.56 -4.39
C GLU A 11 14.04 -23.25 -5.71
N TRP A 12 13.82 -24.24 -6.56
CA TRP A 12 13.09 -24.15 -7.83
C TRP A 12 11.57 -24.04 -7.64
N ASP A 13 10.97 -24.68 -6.64
CA ASP A 13 9.53 -24.56 -6.34
C ASP A 13 9.19 -23.16 -5.82
N VAL A 14 10.13 -22.54 -5.07
CA VAL A 14 10.02 -21.12 -4.66
C VAL A 14 10.15 -20.18 -5.86
N TYR A 15 11.00 -20.51 -6.80
CA TYR A 15 11.25 -19.70 -8.00
C TYR A 15 10.05 -19.71 -8.97
N GLU A 16 9.40 -20.83 -9.21
CA GLU A 16 8.20 -20.90 -10.07
C GLU A 16 6.99 -20.14 -9.48
N MET A 17 6.84 -20.11 -8.16
CA MET A 17 5.81 -19.28 -7.51
C MET A 17 6.08 -17.78 -7.61
N MET A 18 7.35 -17.37 -7.71
CA MET A 18 7.74 -15.96 -7.85
C MET A 18 7.52 -15.40 -9.27
N VAL A 19 7.37 -16.26 -10.29
CA VAL A 19 7.31 -15.84 -11.70
C VAL A 19 5.99 -15.16 -12.07
N ALA A 20 4.89 -15.41 -11.36
CA ALA A 20 3.61 -14.77 -11.66
C ALA A 20 3.57 -13.28 -11.23
N HIS A 21 4.11 -12.93 -10.04
CA HIS A 21 4.16 -11.55 -9.53
C HIS A 21 5.34 -11.39 -8.56
N THR A 22 6.47 -10.88 -9.06
CA THR A 22 7.63 -10.57 -8.21
C THR A 22 7.30 -9.39 -7.30
N PRO A 23 7.35 -9.58 -5.95
CA PRO A 23 7.14 -8.49 -4.99
C PRO A 23 8.19 -7.40 -5.17
N VAL A 24 7.79 -6.14 -4.99
CA VAL A 24 8.73 -5.00 -5.09
C VAL A 24 9.66 -4.96 -3.89
N LEU A 25 10.91 -4.58 -4.11
CA LEU A 25 11.92 -4.38 -3.04
C LEU A 25 12.10 -5.60 -2.12
N LEU A 26 11.88 -6.82 -2.62
CA LEU A 26 11.81 -8.03 -1.79
C LEU A 26 13.11 -8.28 -1.01
N GLU A 27 14.26 -8.15 -1.66
CA GLU A 27 15.58 -8.37 -1.03
C GLU A 27 15.80 -7.35 0.10
N GLU A 28 15.63 -6.07 -0.21
CA GLU A 28 15.80 -4.96 0.74
C GLU A 28 14.79 -5.05 1.89
N PHE A 29 13.57 -5.46 1.59
CA PHE A 29 12.50 -5.65 2.58
C PHE A 29 12.88 -6.72 3.60
N VAL A 30 13.31 -7.89 3.14
CA VAL A 30 13.72 -8.99 4.01
C VAL A 30 14.99 -8.66 4.80
N ASP A 31 15.97 -8.01 4.17
CA ASP A 31 17.22 -7.62 4.79
C ASP A 31 17.05 -6.57 5.90
N LEU A 32 16.09 -5.69 5.75
CA LEU A 32 15.78 -4.66 6.76
C LEU A 32 14.93 -5.20 7.90
N LEU A 33 13.96 -6.06 7.61
CA LEU A 33 13.10 -6.66 8.62
C LEU A 33 13.76 -7.79 9.39
N LYS A 34 14.67 -8.54 8.76
CA LYS A 34 15.40 -9.68 9.37
C LYS A 34 14.50 -10.62 10.17
N PRO A 35 13.47 -11.20 9.55
CA PRO A 35 12.55 -12.09 10.26
C PRO A 35 13.30 -13.31 10.77
N VAL A 36 12.99 -13.74 11.99
CA VAL A 36 13.62 -14.91 12.64
C VAL A 36 12.57 -15.95 13.05
N ALA A 37 13.03 -17.18 13.27
CA ALA A 37 12.17 -18.30 13.63
C ALA A 37 11.41 -18.05 14.95
N GLY A 38 10.10 -18.25 14.93
CA GLY A 38 9.23 -18.09 16.10
C GLY A 38 8.58 -16.72 16.24
N GLU A 39 8.92 -15.76 15.39
CA GLU A 39 8.27 -14.43 15.40
C GLU A 39 6.83 -14.48 14.94
N ARG A 40 6.05 -13.51 15.43
CA ARG A 40 4.68 -13.24 15.02
C ARG A 40 4.64 -12.00 14.15
N VAL A 41 4.14 -12.16 12.93
CA VAL A 41 4.15 -11.12 11.88
C VAL A 41 2.73 -10.77 11.47
N PHE A 42 2.47 -9.48 11.25
CA PHE A 42 1.26 -8.99 10.63
C PHE A 42 1.57 -8.44 9.23
N ASP A 43 0.86 -8.97 8.24
CA ASP A 43 0.82 -8.50 6.85
C ASP A 43 -0.47 -7.72 6.63
N GLY A 44 -0.38 -6.40 6.48
CA GLY A 44 -1.56 -5.55 6.31
C GLY A 44 -2.20 -5.59 4.91
N THR A 45 -1.52 -6.18 3.94
CA THR A 45 -1.86 -6.10 2.51
C THR A 45 -1.38 -7.34 1.78
N PHE A 46 -2.05 -8.47 2.04
CA PHE A 46 -1.58 -9.79 1.61
C PHE A 46 -1.39 -9.89 0.08
N GLY A 47 -2.36 -9.38 -0.71
CA GLY A 47 -2.33 -9.42 -2.16
C GLY A 47 -2.16 -10.85 -2.71
N ALA A 48 -1.11 -11.08 -3.51
CA ALA A 48 -0.77 -12.40 -4.04
C ALA A 48 0.14 -13.22 -3.09
N GLY A 49 0.49 -12.68 -1.91
CA GLY A 49 1.27 -13.39 -0.90
C GLY A 49 2.78 -13.44 -1.15
N GLY A 50 3.31 -12.57 -2.03
CA GLY A 50 4.74 -12.61 -2.36
C GLY A 50 5.66 -12.25 -1.20
N HIS A 51 5.43 -11.13 -0.51
CA HIS A 51 6.15 -10.75 0.71
C HIS A 51 5.89 -11.77 1.83
N ALA A 52 4.60 -12.17 2.01
CA ALA A 52 4.21 -13.18 3.00
C ALA A 52 5.00 -14.48 2.85
N THR A 53 5.20 -14.96 1.62
CA THR A 53 5.96 -16.20 1.33
C THR A 53 7.41 -16.07 1.77
N ALA A 54 8.06 -14.95 1.44
CA ALA A 54 9.46 -14.71 1.82
C ALA A 54 9.66 -14.58 3.34
N ILE A 55 8.71 -13.98 4.03
CA ILE A 55 8.67 -13.85 5.48
C ILE A 55 8.43 -15.22 6.12
N ALA A 56 7.36 -15.94 5.71
CA ALA A 56 6.97 -17.22 6.28
C ALA A 56 8.09 -18.28 6.22
N ALA A 57 8.88 -18.30 5.13
CA ALA A 57 10.03 -19.19 4.99
C ALA A 57 11.06 -19.04 6.12
N ARG A 58 11.14 -17.85 6.76
CA ARG A 58 12.08 -17.56 7.87
C ARG A 58 11.48 -17.76 9.25
N LEU A 59 10.15 -17.69 9.36
CA LEU A 59 9.45 -17.84 10.65
C LEU A 59 9.48 -19.29 11.18
N GLY A 60 9.50 -20.26 10.28
CA GLY A 60 9.50 -21.69 10.64
C GLY A 60 8.26 -22.11 11.43
N LYS A 61 8.21 -23.35 11.89
CA LYS A 61 7.02 -23.99 12.51
C LYS A 61 6.50 -23.29 13.78
N ARG A 62 7.34 -22.54 14.48
CA ARG A 62 6.96 -21.84 15.72
C ARG A 62 6.48 -20.41 15.49
N GLY A 63 6.67 -19.88 14.29
CA GLY A 63 6.22 -18.55 13.93
C GLY A 63 4.76 -18.52 13.53
N ALA A 64 4.24 -17.30 13.42
CA ALA A 64 2.88 -17.04 12.95
C ALA A 64 2.84 -15.85 11.99
N LEU A 65 2.06 -15.95 10.93
CA LEU A 65 1.77 -14.88 10.01
C LEU A 65 0.27 -14.64 9.98
N ILE A 66 -0.14 -13.47 10.44
CA ILE A 66 -1.51 -12.97 10.38
C ILE A 66 -1.57 -11.99 9.23
N ALA A 67 -2.47 -12.21 8.29
CA ALA A 67 -2.65 -11.37 7.13
C ALA A 67 -4.02 -10.69 7.12
N SER A 68 -4.10 -9.51 6.52
CA SER A 68 -5.35 -8.88 6.16
C SER A 68 -5.33 -8.42 4.70
N ASP A 69 -6.51 -8.40 4.09
CA ASP A 69 -6.72 -7.74 2.79
C ASP A 69 -8.19 -7.33 2.67
N ARG A 70 -8.42 -6.18 2.07
CA ARG A 70 -9.77 -5.68 1.78
C ARG A 70 -10.40 -6.31 0.54
N ASP A 71 -9.57 -6.89 -0.35
CA ASP A 71 -10.03 -7.58 -1.56
C ASP A 71 -10.29 -9.04 -1.26
N SER A 72 -11.55 -9.45 -1.22
CA SER A 72 -11.96 -10.84 -0.95
C SER A 72 -11.39 -11.84 -1.96
N SER A 73 -11.00 -11.37 -3.16
CA SER A 73 -10.41 -12.24 -4.19
C SER A 73 -9.05 -12.83 -3.82
N VAL A 74 -8.39 -12.31 -2.76
CA VAL A 74 -7.11 -12.87 -2.26
C VAL A 74 -7.28 -14.22 -1.53
N ALA A 75 -8.50 -14.60 -1.17
CA ALA A 75 -8.76 -15.81 -0.38
C ALA A 75 -8.20 -17.09 -1.01
N ASP A 76 -8.23 -17.21 -2.33
CA ASP A 76 -7.69 -18.37 -3.04
C ASP A 76 -6.16 -18.39 -2.99
N TYR A 77 -5.51 -17.24 -3.18
CA TYR A 77 -4.06 -17.07 -3.05
C TYR A 77 -3.60 -17.38 -1.63
N PHE A 78 -4.34 -16.91 -0.63
CA PHE A 78 -4.02 -17.21 0.76
C PHE A 78 -4.18 -18.70 1.08
N ARG A 79 -5.20 -19.37 0.54
CA ARG A 79 -5.39 -20.82 0.74
C ARG A 79 -4.21 -21.61 0.17
N ASP A 80 -3.69 -21.20 -0.98
CA ASP A 80 -2.51 -21.82 -1.58
C ASP A 80 -1.24 -21.51 -0.80
N PHE A 81 -1.08 -20.30 -0.32
CA PHE A 81 -0.01 -19.90 0.58
C PHE A 81 -0.04 -20.72 1.88
N ALA A 82 -1.18 -20.78 2.56
CA ALA A 82 -1.34 -21.44 3.86
C ALA A 82 -1.01 -22.93 3.81
N ARG A 83 -1.31 -23.62 2.69
CA ARG A 83 -0.93 -25.04 2.50
C ARG A 83 0.57 -25.28 2.45
N ARG A 84 1.37 -24.28 2.07
CA ARG A 84 2.81 -24.37 1.86
C ARG A 84 3.62 -23.66 2.95
N ALA A 85 3.01 -22.71 3.63
CA ALA A 85 3.67 -21.93 4.68
C ALA A 85 4.18 -22.85 5.79
N PRO A 86 5.45 -22.71 6.21
CA PRO A 86 6.00 -23.52 7.31
C PRO A 86 5.50 -23.06 8.68
N CYS A 87 4.88 -21.88 8.79
CA CYS A 87 4.36 -21.28 10.01
C CYS A 87 2.83 -21.34 10.07
N ARG A 88 2.26 -21.09 11.25
CA ARG A 88 0.81 -20.84 11.38
C ARG A 88 0.44 -19.59 10.57
N SER A 89 -0.67 -19.64 9.83
CA SER A 89 -1.15 -18.53 9.04
C SER A 89 -2.65 -18.35 9.15
N GLU A 90 -3.09 -17.09 9.23
CA GLU A 90 -4.50 -16.70 9.32
C GLU A 90 -4.73 -15.49 8.39
N LEU A 91 -5.91 -15.43 7.74
CA LEU A 91 -6.34 -14.30 6.90
C LEU A 91 -7.61 -13.69 7.47
N TYR A 92 -7.60 -12.38 7.60
CA TYR A 92 -8.77 -11.57 7.92
C TYR A 92 -9.18 -10.77 6.68
N HIS A 93 -10.45 -10.83 6.32
CA HIS A 93 -10.99 -9.97 5.27
C HIS A 93 -11.37 -8.63 5.88
N GLY A 94 -10.72 -7.56 5.43
CA GLY A 94 -10.95 -6.20 5.92
C GLY A 94 -9.75 -5.30 5.76
N ASP A 95 -9.95 -4.03 6.06
CA ASP A 95 -8.90 -3.01 6.07
C ASP A 95 -7.92 -3.27 7.21
N PHE A 96 -6.64 -3.16 6.91
CA PHE A 96 -5.58 -3.46 7.89
C PHE A 96 -5.67 -2.62 9.16
N ASP A 97 -6.15 -1.38 9.10
CA ASP A 97 -6.35 -0.52 10.27
C ASP A 97 -7.43 -1.06 11.21
N GLN A 98 -8.51 -1.60 10.66
CA GLN A 98 -9.60 -2.22 11.44
C GLN A 98 -9.15 -3.54 12.04
N VAL A 99 -8.51 -4.41 11.24
CA VAL A 99 -8.01 -5.71 11.72
C VAL A 99 -6.94 -5.53 12.81
N LEU A 100 -6.02 -4.56 12.63
CA LEU A 100 -5.03 -4.21 13.66
C LEU A 100 -5.68 -3.68 14.94
N ALA A 101 -6.77 -2.91 14.84
CA ALA A 101 -7.47 -2.38 16.00
C ALA A 101 -8.00 -3.49 16.95
N GLU A 102 -8.32 -4.66 16.39
CA GLU A 102 -8.79 -5.83 17.14
C GLU A 102 -7.65 -6.68 17.75
N GLN A 103 -6.38 -6.42 17.34
CA GLN A 103 -5.26 -7.17 17.88
C GLN A 103 -4.80 -6.64 19.23
N PRO A 104 -4.32 -7.52 20.13
CA PRO A 104 -3.77 -7.10 21.41
C PRO A 104 -2.54 -6.19 21.28
N ASP A 105 -2.32 -5.33 22.25
CA ASP A 105 -1.12 -4.49 22.36
C ASP A 105 0.13 -5.36 22.44
N ALA A 106 1.23 -4.87 21.89
CA ALA A 106 2.54 -5.51 21.96
C ALA A 106 2.51 -7.02 21.61
N SER A 107 1.74 -7.40 20.58
CA SER A 107 1.52 -8.81 20.20
C SER A 107 2.31 -9.25 18.96
N PHE A 108 2.92 -8.32 18.22
CA PHE A 108 3.67 -8.61 16.99
C PHE A 108 5.14 -8.21 17.09
N ASP A 109 6.00 -9.00 16.44
CA ASP A 109 7.42 -8.71 16.28
C ASP A 109 7.69 -7.91 15.00
N ILE A 110 6.86 -8.11 13.97
CA ILE A 110 6.91 -7.37 12.70
C ILE A 110 5.48 -7.01 12.29
N VAL A 111 5.32 -5.76 11.84
CA VAL A 111 4.13 -5.31 11.10
C VAL A 111 4.60 -4.69 9.81
N TYR A 112 3.98 -5.05 8.69
CA TYR A 112 4.26 -4.40 7.42
C TYR A 112 3.01 -4.15 6.59
N ILE A 113 3.09 -3.12 5.76
CA ILE A 113 2.01 -2.67 4.90
C ILE A 113 2.62 -2.35 3.53
N ASP A 114 2.20 -3.07 2.48
CA ASP A 114 2.54 -2.78 1.08
C ASP A 114 1.38 -2.04 0.44
N LEU A 115 1.48 -0.70 0.38
CA LEU A 115 0.39 0.19 0.02
C LEU A 115 0.06 0.15 -1.48
N GLY A 116 -1.14 0.60 -1.82
CA GLY A 116 -1.59 0.77 -3.20
C GLY A 116 -2.33 -0.44 -3.77
N VAL A 117 -2.39 -0.51 -5.10
CA VAL A 117 -3.12 -1.56 -5.82
C VAL A 117 -2.23 -2.78 -6.07
N SER A 118 -2.78 -3.96 -5.82
CA SER A 118 -2.09 -5.21 -6.16
C SER A 118 -1.97 -5.41 -7.68
N SER A 119 -0.98 -6.19 -8.11
CA SER A 119 -0.86 -6.58 -9.51
C SER A 119 -2.13 -7.26 -10.03
N MET A 120 -2.77 -8.09 -9.20
CA MET A 120 -4.02 -8.77 -9.57
C MET A 120 -5.15 -7.79 -9.88
N GLN A 121 -5.27 -6.68 -9.12
CA GLN A 121 -6.26 -5.64 -9.37
C GLN A 121 -5.97 -4.86 -10.64
N LEU A 122 -4.69 -4.58 -10.94
CA LEU A 122 -4.28 -3.89 -12.16
C LEU A 122 -4.46 -4.76 -13.41
N ASP A 123 -4.28 -6.08 -13.30
CA ASP A 123 -4.36 -7.02 -14.43
C ASP A 123 -5.81 -7.39 -14.77
N ARG A 124 -6.76 -7.20 -13.83
CA ARG A 124 -8.20 -7.37 -14.06
C ARG A 124 -8.80 -6.09 -14.61
N ARG A 125 -9.00 -6.06 -15.93
CA ARG A 125 -9.49 -4.85 -16.64
C ARG A 125 -10.80 -4.32 -16.08
N GLU A 126 -11.72 -5.20 -15.73
CA GLU A 126 -13.04 -4.88 -15.19
C GLU A 126 -13.01 -4.09 -13.87
N ARG A 127 -11.87 -4.04 -13.19
CA ARG A 127 -11.69 -3.28 -11.93
C ARG A 127 -11.47 -1.77 -12.14
N GLY A 128 -11.17 -1.31 -13.36
CA GLY A 128 -11.08 0.10 -13.71
C GLY A 128 -9.89 0.89 -13.13
N PHE A 129 -8.85 0.23 -12.62
CA PHE A 129 -7.67 0.91 -12.04
C PHE A 129 -6.73 1.53 -13.06
N SER A 130 -6.81 1.13 -14.32
CA SER A 130 -5.88 1.58 -15.36
C SER A 130 -6.53 2.58 -16.31
N TYR A 131 -5.77 3.62 -16.65
CA TYR A 131 -6.12 4.59 -17.69
C TYR A 131 -5.60 4.19 -19.10
N SER A 132 -4.99 3.00 -19.23
CA SER A 132 -4.34 2.56 -20.49
C SER A 132 -5.29 1.83 -21.43
N TYR A 133 -6.45 1.43 -20.97
CA TYR A 133 -7.49 0.74 -21.74
C TYR A 133 -8.87 1.15 -21.22
N ASP A 134 -9.89 0.93 -22.02
CA ASP A 134 -11.28 1.20 -21.65
C ASP A 134 -11.85 0.06 -20.82
N ALA A 135 -12.52 0.42 -19.71
CA ALA A 135 -13.07 -0.49 -18.72
C ALA A 135 -14.15 0.24 -17.88
N PRO A 136 -15.00 -0.46 -17.11
CA PRO A 136 -15.88 0.17 -16.14
C PRO A 136 -15.09 1.09 -15.19
N LEU A 137 -15.63 2.27 -14.89
CA LEU A 137 -15.03 3.26 -14.00
C LEU A 137 -15.34 2.92 -12.53
N ASP A 138 -14.78 1.80 -12.04
CA ASP A 138 -15.07 1.25 -10.72
C ASP A 138 -14.06 1.71 -9.66
N MET A 139 -12.82 1.27 -9.71
CA MET A 139 -11.69 1.55 -8.80
C MET A 139 -11.86 1.08 -7.35
N ARG A 140 -12.88 0.30 -7.00
CA ARG A 140 -13.02 -0.26 -5.64
C ARG A 140 -12.02 -1.39 -5.43
N MET A 141 -11.28 -1.37 -4.33
CA MET A 141 -10.46 -2.50 -3.88
C MET A 141 -11.32 -3.58 -3.22
N ASN A 142 -12.28 -3.19 -2.39
CA ASN A 142 -13.34 -4.07 -1.91
C ASN A 142 -14.58 -3.91 -2.80
N VAL A 143 -14.96 -4.95 -3.53
CA VAL A 143 -16.12 -4.92 -4.45
C VAL A 143 -17.48 -4.86 -3.73
N GLU A 144 -17.49 -5.12 -2.42
CA GLU A 144 -18.71 -5.07 -1.61
C GLU A 144 -19.08 -3.64 -1.18
N GLN A 145 -18.14 -2.68 -1.26
CA GLN A 145 -18.46 -1.27 -0.99
C GLN A 145 -19.35 -0.69 -2.09
N GLU A 146 -20.18 0.30 -1.72
CA GLU A 146 -21.19 0.85 -2.63
C GLU A 146 -20.62 1.85 -3.64
N VAL A 147 -19.72 2.75 -3.19
CA VAL A 147 -19.27 3.91 -3.97
C VAL A 147 -18.14 3.55 -4.91
N THR A 148 -18.36 3.80 -6.19
CA THR A 148 -17.39 3.63 -7.29
C THR A 148 -16.77 4.98 -7.70
N ALA A 149 -15.73 4.94 -8.54
CA ALA A 149 -15.18 6.15 -9.15
C ALA A 149 -16.19 6.82 -10.11
N ALA A 150 -17.06 6.03 -10.76
CA ALA A 150 -18.14 6.56 -11.57
C ALA A 150 -19.14 7.38 -10.74
N ASP A 151 -19.49 6.90 -9.54
CA ASP A 151 -20.38 7.64 -8.65
C ASP A 151 -19.76 8.99 -8.25
N LEU A 152 -18.48 9.01 -7.88
CA LEU A 152 -17.79 10.25 -7.51
C LEU A 152 -17.83 11.29 -8.66
N VAL A 153 -17.45 10.89 -9.87
CA VAL A 153 -17.38 11.83 -10.99
C VAL A 153 -18.76 12.29 -11.48
N ASN A 154 -19.80 11.47 -11.25
CA ASN A 154 -21.17 11.78 -11.69
C ASN A 154 -21.99 12.53 -10.63
N THR A 155 -21.61 12.51 -9.35
CA THR A 155 -22.42 13.10 -8.27
C THR A 155 -21.78 14.32 -7.61
N LEU A 156 -20.45 14.31 -7.39
CA LEU A 156 -19.77 15.39 -6.67
C LEU A 156 -19.79 16.71 -7.45
N SER A 157 -19.85 17.84 -6.75
CA SER A 157 -19.76 19.18 -7.33
C SER A 157 -18.39 19.45 -7.98
N ALA A 158 -18.31 20.48 -8.82
CA ALA A 158 -17.04 20.88 -9.44
C ALA A 158 -15.98 21.30 -8.39
N ASP A 159 -16.41 21.88 -7.27
CA ASP A 159 -15.52 22.30 -6.20
C ASP A 159 -14.99 21.10 -5.42
N GLU A 160 -15.84 20.13 -5.06
CA GLU A 160 -15.42 18.89 -4.42
C GLU A 160 -14.45 18.08 -5.29
N LEU A 161 -14.75 17.92 -6.59
CA LEU A 161 -13.83 17.26 -7.53
C LEU A 161 -12.49 18.02 -7.66
N THR A 162 -12.54 19.35 -7.66
CA THR A 162 -11.34 20.19 -7.69
C THR A 162 -10.47 19.94 -6.47
N ASP A 163 -11.07 19.89 -5.29
CA ASP A 163 -10.35 19.62 -4.03
C ASP A 163 -9.74 18.21 -4.02
N ILE A 164 -10.49 17.21 -4.46
CA ILE A 164 -9.99 15.85 -4.62
C ILE A 164 -8.76 15.82 -5.54
N PHE A 165 -8.86 16.39 -6.73
CA PHE A 165 -7.76 16.35 -7.69
C PHE A 165 -6.54 17.17 -7.25
N ARG A 166 -6.72 18.26 -6.50
CA ARG A 166 -5.62 19.03 -5.92
C ARG A 166 -4.96 18.27 -4.76
N ARG A 167 -5.75 17.82 -3.80
CA ARG A 167 -5.24 17.22 -2.55
C ARG A 167 -4.61 15.85 -2.77
N TYR A 168 -5.26 15.00 -3.57
CA TYR A 168 -4.87 13.60 -3.73
C TYR A 168 -4.16 13.30 -5.06
N GLY A 169 -4.37 14.15 -6.06
CA GLY A 169 -3.69 14.03 -7.36
C GLY A 169 -2.51 14.98 -7.52
N GLU A 170 -2.38 16.02 -6.68
CA GLU A 170 -1.43 17.13 -6.90
C GLU A 170 -1.56 17.70 -8.34
N GLU A 171 -2.81 17.71 -8.88
CA GLU A 171 -3.10 18.05 -10.27
C GLU A 171 -3.29 19.56 -10.45
N ARG A 172 -2.43 20.18 -11.24
CA ARG A 172 -2.45 21.62 -11.49
C ARG A 172 -3.65 22.11 -12.30
N TYR A 173 -4.22 21.24 -13.14
CA TYR A 173 -5.39 21.53 -13.96
C TYR A 173 -6.70 21.09 -13.31
N ALA A 174 -6.72 20.83 -12.01
CA ALA A 174 -7.85 20.30 -11.27
C ALA A 174 -9.16 21.04 -11.55
N VAL A 175 -9.15 22.40 -11.55
CA VAL A 175 -10.34 23.22 -11.82
C VAL A 175 -10.89 22.99 -13.23
N ALA A 176 -10.01 22.98 -14.23
CA ALA A 176 -10.43 22.81 -15.62
C ALA A 176 -11.00 21.40 -15.85
N ILE A 177 -10.37 20.38 -15.25
CA ILE A 177 -10.81 19.01 -15.35
C ILE A 177 -12.15 18.81 -14.64
N ALA A 178 -12.31 19.31 -13.41
CA ALA A 178 -13.55 19.20 -12.65
C ALA A 178 -14.74 19.88 -13.36
N ARG A 179 -14.56 21.10 -13.84
CA ARG A 179 -15.59 21.81 -14.62
C ARG A 179 -15.95 21.07 -15.91
N ARG A 180 -14.98 20.48 -16.59
CA ARG A 180 -15.22 19.74 -17.82
C ARG A 180 -15.96 18.43 -17.53
N LEU A 181 -15.67 17.74 -16.42
CA LEU A 181 -16.38 16.55 -15.96
C LEU A 181 -17.86 16.87 -15.69
N VAL A 182 -18.15 17.91 -14.92
CA VAL A 182 -19.53 18.35 -14.64
C VAL A 182 -20.25 18.71 -15.94
N TRP A 183 -19.64 19.49 -16.84
CA TRP A 183 -20.22 19.81 -18.14
C TRP A 183 -20.52 18.58 -19.01
N GLN A 184 -19.65 17.54 -18.94
CA GLN A 184 -19.83 16.31 -19.71
C GLN A 184 -20.97 15.46 -19.14
N ARG A 185 -21.01 15.23 -17.81
CA ARG A 185 -22.01 14.38 -17.17
C ARG A 185 -23.44 14.91 -17.28
N GLU A 186 -23.63 16.25 -17.36
CA GLU A 186 -24.94 16.86 -17.62
C GLU A 186 -25.53 16.45 -18.98
N ARG A 187 -24.71 15.94 -19.90
CA ARG A 187 -25.10 15.45 -21.23
C ARG A 187 -25.16 13.94 -21.28
N THR A 188 -24.09 13.32 -20.77
CA THR A 188 -23.95 11.87 -20.75
C THR A 188 -23.11 11.51 -19.54
N PRO A 189 -23.62 10.74 -18.58
CA PRO A 189 -22.85 10.23 -17.44
C PRO A 189 -21.60 9.49 -17.90
N LEU A 190 -20.53 9.57 -17.10
CA LEU A 190 -19.31 8.82 -17.35
C LEU A 190 -19.42 7.44 -16.69
N THR A 191 -19.17 6.43 -17.47
CA THR A 191 -19.27 5.03 -17.03
C THR A 191 -17.99 4.24 -17.22
N THR A 192 -17.07 4.75 -18.08
CA THR A 192 -15.83 4.04 -18.41
C THR A 192 -14.57 4.88 -18.17
N THR A 193 -13.46 4.19 -18.01
CA THR A 193 -12.13 4.80 -17.86
C THR A 193 -11.72 5.56 -19.12
N GLY A 194 -12.09 5.10 -20.29
CA GLY A 194 -11.83 5.76 -21.57
C GLY A 194 -12.52 7.12 -21.67
N GLU A 195 -13.80 7.19 -21.32
CA GLU A 195 -14.56 8.45 -21.27
C GLU A 195 -13.91 9.46 -20.31
N LEU A 196 -13.50 9.00 -19.11
CA LEU A 196 -12.79 9.84 -18.15
C LEU A 196 -11.47 10.37 -18.73
N VAL A 197 -10.66 9.51 -19.34
CA VAL A 197 -9.40 9.91 -19.99
C VAL A 197 -9.62 10.95 -21.09
N ASP A 198 -10.67 10.80 -21.89
CA ASP A 198 -11.01 11.75 -22.97
C ASP A 198 -11.45 13.10 -22.43
N VAL A 199 -12.23 13.12 -21.35
CA VAL A 199 -12.61 14.38 -20.68
C VAL A 199 -11.37 15.10 -20.13
N ILE A 200 -10.46 14.37 -19.46
CA ILE A 200 -9.20 14.91 -18.95
C ILE A 200 -8.37 15.52 -20.08
N LYS A 201 -8.18 14.78 -21.18
CA LYS A 201 -7.41 15.27 -22.34
C LYS A 201 -8.00 16.54 -22.93
N ARG A 202 -9.33 16.65 -23.01
CA ARG A 202 -10.03 17.83 -23.55
C ARG A 202 -9.98 19.03 -22.61
N ALA A 203 -9.81 18.81 -21.30
CA ALA A 203 -9.77 19.87 -20.29
C ALA A 203 -8.41 20.57 -20.19
N ILE A 204 -7.34 19.94 -20.68
CA ILE A 204 -5.96 20.43 -20.52
C ILE A 204 -5.37 20.94 -21.84
N PRO A 205 -4.43 21.90 -21.80
CA PRO A 205 -3.74 22.40 -22.99
C PRO A 205 -2.99 21.29 -23.72
N THR A 206 -2.96 21.32 -25.05
CA THR A 206 -2.31 20.32 -25.89
C THR A 206 -0.85 20.01 -25.48
N PRO A 207 0.02 21.01 -25.19
CA PRO A 207 1.39 20.72 -24.75
C PRO A 207 1.45 19.92 -23.45
N ALA A 208 0.48 20.09 -22.56
CA ALA A 208 0.43 19.38 -21.28
C ALA A 208 0.01 17.90 -21.41
N ARG A 209 -0.60 17.52 -22.55
CA ARG A 209 -1.00 16.13 -22.83
C ARG A 209 0.19 15.22 -23.08
N PHE A 210 1.31 15.77 -23.57
CA PHE A 210 2.51 15.07 -23.99
C PHE A 210 3.73 15.33 -23.08
N GLY A 211 3.54 16.11 -22.00
CA GLY A 211 4.60 16.44 -21.03
C GLY A 211 4.96 15.27 -20.10
N ALA A 212 5.97 15.48 -19.26
CA ALA A 212 6.41 14.50 -18.27
C ALA A 212 5.31 14.19 -17.24
N GLY A 213 4.59 13.12 -17.47
CA GLY A 213 3.52 12.62 -16.64
C GLY A 213 2.14 12.76 -17.29
N ASN A 214 1.46 11.63 -17.46
CA ASN A 214 0.10 11.59 -17.98
C ASN A 214 -0.87 12.21 -16.95
N PRO A 215 -1.61 13.30 -17.27
CA PRO A 215 -2.57 13.90 -16.33
C PRO A 215 -3.64 12.92 -15.86
N ALA A 216 -4.02 11.94 -16.68
CA ALA A 216 -4.93 10.89 -16.26
C ALA A 216 -4.42 10.13 -15.04
N ARG A 217 -3.11 9.86 -14.95
CA ARG A 217 -2.51 9.17 -13.79
C ARG A 217 -2.85 9.86 -12.47
N ARG A 218 -2.77 11.19 -12.42
CA ARG A 218 -3.03 11.96 -11.19
C ARG A 218 -4.50 11.99 -10.81
N VAL A 219 -5.38 12.10 -11.80
CA VAL A 219 -6.83 12.06 -11.58
C VAL A 219 -7.27 10.67 -11.13
N PHE A 220 -6.76 9.60 -11.78
CA PHE A 220 -7.01 8.22 -11.37
C PHE A 220 -6.51 7.93 -9.96
N GLN A 221 -5.29 8.37 -9.62
CA GLN A 221 -4.77 8.27 -8.26
C GLN A 221 -5.68 8.97 -7.26
N ALA A 222 -6.13 10.20 -7.56
CA ALA A 222 -6.99 10.97 -6.67
C ALA A 222 -8.34 10.30 -6.42
N LEU A 223 -8.99 9.80 -7.48
CA LEU A 223 -10.25 9.06 -7.37
C LEU A 223 -10.06 7.76 -6.59
N ARG A 224 -9.01 6.99 -6.87
CA ARG A 224 -8.70 5.74 -6.18
C ARG A 224 -8.52 5.96 -4.67
N ILE A 225 -7.76 6.97 -4.30
CA ILE A 225 -7.55 7.33 -2.88
C ILE A 225 -8.87 7.60 -2.19
N VAL A 226 -9.79 8.34 -2.82
CA VAL A 226 -11.08 8.69 -2.22
C VAL A 226 -12.01 7.48 -2.19
N VAL A 227 -12.15 6.74 -3.30
CA VAL A 227 -12.99 5.54 -3.38
C VAL A 227 -12.62 4.55 -2.28
N ASN A 228 -11.31 4.36 -2.03
CA ASN A 228 -10.83 3.34 -1.09
C ASN A 228 -10.40 3.90 0.27
N ASN A 229 -10.62 5.18 0.53
CA ASN A 229 -10.23 5.83 1.80
C ASN A 229 -8.76 5.56 2.22
N GLU A 230 -7.84 5.51 1.23
CA GLU A 230 -6.49 4.96 1.39
C GLU A 230 -5.66 5.71 2.45
N LEU A 231 -5.67 7.05 2.43
CA LEU A 231 -4.83 7.84 3.33
C LEU A 231 -5.36 7.87 4.77
N GLU A 232 -6.67 7.84 4.96
CA GLU A 232 -7.25 7.77 6.31
C GLU A 232 -7.03 6.40 6.93
N SER A 233 -7.20 5.30 6.16
CA SER A 233 -6.82 3.95 6.59
C SER A 233 -5.34 3.88 6.93
N LEU A 234 -4.46 4.50 6.13
CA LEU A 234 -3.02 4.54 6.41
C LEU A 234 -2.72 5.27 7.72
N ALA A 235 -3.34 6.43 7.95
CA ALA A 235 -3.12 7.20 9.18
C ALA A 235 -3.50 6.38 10.43
N ARG A 236 -4.71 5.81 10.43
CA ARG A 236 -5.16 4.95 11.54
C ARG A 236 -4.32 3.68 11.65
N GLY A 237 -3.98 3.06 10.52
CA GLY A 237 -3.21 1.83 10.48
C GLY A 237 -1.78 1.97 11.02
N LEU A 238 -1.11 3.11 10.79
CA LEU A 238 0.21 3.38 11.36
C LEU A 238 0.16 3.47 12.89
N GLU A 239 -0.86 4.12 13.46
CA GLU A 239 -1.08 4.20 14.91
C GLU A 239 -1.35 2.81 15.50
N GLN A 240 -2.23 2.03 14.86
CA GLN A 240 -2.52 0.67 15.32
C GLN A 240 -1.30 -0.25 15.17
N ALA A 241 -0.56 -0.16 14.07
CA ALA A 241 0.67 -0.92 13.86
C ALA A 241 1.72 -0.64 14.96
N TYR A 242 1.88 0.64 15.33
CA TYR A 242 2.75 1.02 16.45
C TYR A 242 2.27 0.44 17.76
N ARG A 243 0.96 0.49 18.05
CA ARG A 243 0.36 -0.03 19.29
C ARG A 243 0.62 -1.54 19.45
N VAL A 244 0.35 -2.32 18.40
CA VAL A 244 0.46 -3.79 18.46
C VAL A 244 1.89 -4.32 18.40
N LEU A 245 2.87 -3.49 18.01
CA LEU A 245 4.27 -3.88 18.00
C LEU A 245 4.84 -4.00 19.41
N ARG A 246 5.62 -5.06 19.64
CA ARG A 246 6.44 -5.22 20.86
C ARG A 246 7.62 -4.26 20.87
N PRO A 247 8.20 -3.95 22.03
CA PRO A 247 9.54 -3.38 22.10
C PRO A 247 10.53 -4.21 21.28
N GLY A 248 11.35 -3.54 20.46
CA GLY A 248 12.24 -4.18 19.49
C GLY A 248 11.56 -4.62 18.19
N GLY A 249 10.24 -4.53 18.08
CA GLY A 249 9.46 -4.87 16.90
C GLY A 249 9.72 -3.91 15.73
N ARG A 250 9.52 -4.37 14.50
CA ARG A 250 9.82 -3.66 13.27
C ARG A 250 8.54 -3.32 12.52
N LEU A 251 8.41 -2.03 12.14
CA LEU A 251 7.34 -1.51 11.28
C LEU A 251 7.91 -1.19 9.90
N ALA A 252 7.37 -1.78 8.86
CA ALA A 252 7.72 -1.46 7.48
C ALA A 252 6.50 -0.95 6.71
N ALA A 253 6.72 0.02 5.83
CA ALA A 253 5.73 0.47 4.85
C ALA A 253 6.37 0.65 3.50
N ILE A 254 5.75 0.08 2.46
CA ILE A 254 6.07 0.33 1.06
C ILE A 254 4.99 1.27 0.52
N SER A 255 5.39 2.36 -0.10
CA SER A 255 4.52 3.38 -0.69
C SER A 255 4.83 3.59 -2.16
N PHE A 256 3.83 3.99 -2.96
CA PHE A 256 3.94 4.16 -4.41
C PHE A 256 3.68 5.60 -4.89
N HIS A 257 3.26 6.49 -4.00
CA HIS A 257 3.10 7.91 -4.30
C HIS A 257 3.56 8.82 -3.16
N SER A 258 3.68 10.11 -3.48
CA SER A 258 4.24 11.13 -2.58
C SER A 258 3.47 11.32 -1.28
N LEU A 259 2.14 11.17 -1.32
CA LEU A 259 1.29 11.40 -0.15
C LEU A 259 1.45 10.28 0.89
N GLU A 260 1.48 9.01 0.45
CA GLU A 260 1.76 7.87 1.33
C GLU A 260 3.15 7.99 1.95
N ASP A 261 4.19 8.18 1.12
CA ASP A 261 5.57 8.31 1.60
C ASP A 261 5.75 9.45 2.60
N ARG A 262 5.07 10.58 2.36
CA ARG A 262 5.08 11.74 3.27
C ARG A 262 4.45 11.37 4.62
N MET A 263 3.29 10.71 4.62
CA MET A 263 2.59 10.30 5.82
C MET A 263 3.42 9.34 6.68
N VAL A 264 3.96 8.28 6.07
CA VAL A 264 4.85 7.33 6.78
C VAL A 264 6.10 8.03 7.31
N LYS A 265 6.71 8.90 6.51
CA LYS A 265 7.89 9.68 6.92
C LYS A 265 7.59 10.58 8.13
N GLU A 266 6.49 11.33 8.08
CA GLU A 266 6.12 12.23 9.19
C GLU A 266 5.75 11.46 10.45
N PHE A 267 5.06 10.33 10.32
CA PHE A 267 4.77 9.43 11.43
C PHE A 267 6.06 8.91 12.09
N PHE A 268 6.99 8.36 11.30
CA PHE A 268 8.26 7.87 11.84
C PHE A 268 9.11 8.99 12.44
N LYS A 269 9.11 10.18 11.82
CA LYS A 269 9.84 11.35 12.33
C LYS A 269 9.27 11.83 13.66
N GLY A 270 7.94 11.88 13.81
CA GLY A 270 7.28 12.28 15.05
C GLY A 270 7.68 11.37 16.20
N HIS A 271 7.58 10.06 16.01
CA HIS A 271 7.93 9.07 17.03
C HIS A 271 9.45 8.94 17.29
N ALA A 272 10.29 9.34 16.35
CA ALA A 272 11.76 9.35 16.53
C ALA A 272 12.30 10.67 17.08
N ALA A 273 11.44 11.65 17.34
CA ALA A 273 11.87 12.93 17.88
C ALA A 273 12.26 12.79 19.36
N GLY A 274 13.45 13.28 19.73
CA GLY A 274 13.91 13.29 21.13
C GLY A 274 13.43 14.53 21.89
N CYS A 275 12.90 15.53 21.19
CA CYS A 275 12.34 16.74 21.78
C CYS A 275 11.31 17.35 20.83
N ILE A 276 10.18 17.75 21.36
CA ILE A 276 9.08 18.41 20.63
C ILE A 276 8.90 19.89 21.05
N CYS A 277 9.82 20.45 21.85
CA CYS A 277 9.81 21.89 22.16
C CYS A 277 10.00 22.72 20.88
N PRO A 278 9.45 23.96 20.85
CA PRO A 278 9.69 24.87 19.74
C PRO A 278 11.20 25.09 19.49
N PRO A 279 11.63 25.24 18.21
CA PRO A 279 13.02 25.55 17.90
C PRO A 279 13.51 26.81 18.65
N GLY A 280 14.70 26.74 19.26
CA GLY A 280 15.26 27.85 20.01
C GLY A 280 14.81 27.95 21.47
N PHE A 281 14.02 27.02 21.97
CA PHE A 281 13.65 27.01 23.39
C PHE A 281 14.89 26.78 24.27
N PRO A 282 15.16 27.62 25.31
CA PRO A 282 16.43 27.62 26.04
C PRO A 282 16.77 26.32 26.75
N LYS A 283 15.75 25.59 27.21
CA LYS A 283 15.89 24.30 27.91
C LYS A 283 14.73 23.40 27.58
N CYS A 284 14.99 22.13 27.24
CA CYS A 284 13.95 21.15 27.02
C CYS A 284 13.11 20.95 28.30
N VAL A 285 11.79 21.07 28.16
CA VAL A 285 10.81 20.89 29.24
C VAL A 285 9.71 19.89 28.85
N CYS A 286 9.74 19.32 27.64
CA CYS A 286 8.67 18.45 27.16
C CYS A 286 8.76 17.02 27.71
N GLY A 287 9.94 16.59 28.21
CA GLY A 287 10.13 15.21 28.68
C GLY A 287 9.87 14.13 27.61
N HIS A 288 9.79 14.55 26.33
CA HIS A 288 9.51 13.62 25.25
C HIS A 288 10.74 12.79 24.92
N GLU A 289 10.58 11.47 24.88
CA GLU A 289 11.61 10.52 24.48
C GLU A 289 11.24 9.86 23.14
N PRO A 290 12.24 9.49 22.31
CA PRO A 290 11.96 8.77 21.06
C PRO A 290 11.35 7.40 21.37
N THR A 291 10.27 7.06 20.69
CA THR A 291 9.61 5.76 20.79
C THR A 291 9.86 4.87 19.58
N LEU A 292 10.38 5.44 18.48
CA LEU A 292 10.86 4.73 17.30
C LEU A 292 12.30 5.09 16.97
N ARG A 293 13.05 4.13 16.46
CA ARG A 293 14.34 4.33 15.79
C ARG A 293 14.18 4.05 14.30
N VAL A 294 14.31 5.09 13.49
CA VAL A 294 14.21 4.99 12.02
C VAL A 294 15.44 4.30 11.45
N LEU A 295 15.25 3.17 10.76
CA LEU A 295 16.32 2.46 10.06
C LEU A 295 16.62 3.08 8.69
N THR A 296 15.62 3.60 8.01
CA THR A 296 15.70 4.17 6.65
C THR A 296 15.51 5.68 6.68
N ARG A 297 16.56 6.45 6.98
CA ARG A 297 16.51 7.94 6.94
C ARG A 297 16.08 8.47 5.57
N ARG A 298 16.57 7.85 4.48
CA ARG A 298 16.05 8.00 3.12
C ARG A 298 15.26 6.75 2.77
N PRO A 299 14.19 6.84 1.99
CA PRO A 299 13.47 5.65 1.57
C PRO A 299 14.41 4.78 0.71
N VAL A 300 14.29 3.47 0.86
CA VAL A 300 14.91 2.52 -0.07
C VAL A 300 14.03 2.45 -1.31
N THR A 301 14.63 2.52 -2.49
CA THR A 301 13.95 2.50 -3.78
C THR A 301 14.49 1.37 -4.64
N ALA A 302 13.69 0.90 -5.59
CA ALA A 302 14.05 -0.17 -6.49
C ALA A 302 15.31 0.17 -7.30
N ARG A 303 16.19 -0.80 -7.45
CA ARG A 303 17.40 -0.71 -8.28
C ARG A 303 17.05 -0.75 -9.76
N ALA A 304 17.93 -0.23 -10.61
CA ALA A 304 17.71 -0.22 -12.06
C ALA A 304 17.34 -1.61 -12.61
N ARG A 305 18.05 -2.66 -12.18
CA ARG A 305 17.77 -4.06 -12.56
C ARG A 305 16.35 -4.50 -12.22
N GLU A 306 15.86 -4.12 -11.03
CA GLU A 306 14.50 -4.44 -10.60
C GLU A 306 13.47 -3.68 -11.44
N VAL A 307 13.72 -2.38 -11.70
CA VAL A 307 12.83 -1.55 -12.54
C VAL A 307 12.74 -2.07 -13.97
N GLU A 308 13.82 -2.62 -14.53
CA GLU A 308 13.83 -3.26 -15.84
C GLU A 308 12.98 -4.53 -15.86
N ALA A 309 13.09 -5.37 -14.83
CA ALA A 309 12.33 -6.61 -14.69
C ALA A 309 10.87 -6.36 -14.28
N ASN A 310 10.63 -5.38 -13.39
CA ASN A 310 9.32 -5.00 -12.87
C ASN A 310 9.15 -3.48 -12.90
N PRO A 311 8.64 -2.89 -13.99
CA PRO A 311 8.45 -1.43 -14.11
C PRO A 311 7.53 -0.83 -13.03
N ARG A 312 6.69 -1.63 -12.36
CA ARG A 312 5.82 -1.22 -11.26
C ARG A 312 6.63 -0.81 -10.02
N SER A 313 7.83 -1.38 -9.84
CA SER A 313 8.73 -1.04 -8.72
C SER A 313 9.32 0.37 -8.80
N LYS A 314 9.28 1.03 -9.96
CA LYS A 314 9.89 2.34 -10.19
C LYS A 314 9.46 3.42 -9.18
N ALA A 315 8.22 3.36 -8.71
CA ALA A 315 7.66 4.34 -7.77
C ALA A 315 7.74 3.88 -6.30
N SER A 316 8.13 2.63 -6.05
CA SER A 316 8.15 2.05 -4.71
C SER A 316 9.18 2.70 -3.80
N LYS A 317 8.80 2.89 -2.53
CA LYS A 317 9.63 3.46 -1.48
C LYS A 317 9.40 2.69 -0.19
N LEU A 318 10.42 1.99 0.26
CA LEU A 318 10.37 1.25 1.53
C LEU A 318 10.91 2.11 2.66
N ARG A 319 10.14 2.20 3.75
CA ARG A 319 10.56 2.76 5.03
C ARG A 319 10.42 1.75 6.15
N VAL A 320 11.41 1.73 7.03
CA VAL A 320 11.44 0.80 8.18
C VAL A 320 11.87 1.54 9.44
N ALA A 321 11.17 1.27 10.53
CA ALA A 321 11.51 1.72 11.88
C ALA A 321 11.41 0.57 12.89
N VAL A 322 12.09 0.73 14.02
CA VAL A 322 12.06 -0.21 15.15
C VAL A 322 11.43 0.48 16.35
N LYS A 323 10.46 -0.17 17.00
CA LYS A 323 9.89 0.31 18.27
C LYS A 323 10.93 0.18 19.38
N LEU A 324 11.16 1.28 20.05
CA LEU A 324 12.04 1.28 21.23
C LEU A 324 11.27 0.71 22.45
N GLY A 325 12.01 0.17 23.41
CA GLY A 325 11.45 -0.17 24.71
C GLY A 325 11.36 1.07 25.61
N ASP A 326 10.48 1.01 26.55
CA ASP A 326 10.38 1.99 27.64
C ASP A 326 11.64 1.96 28.52
#